data_b2329d32332f6438fdfbee6250d805ba
#
_entry.id   b2329d32332f6438fdfbee6250d805ba
#
_cell.length_a   1.000
_cell.length_b   1.000
_cell.length_c   1.000
_cell.angle_alpha   90.00
_cell.angle_beta   90.00
_cell.angle_gamma   90.00
#
_symmetry.space_group_name_H-M   'P 1'
#
loop_
_entity.id
_entity.type
_entity.pdbx_description
1 polymer ?
#
loop_
_entity_poly.entity_id
_entity_poly.type
_entity_poly.pdbx_seq_one_letter_code
_entity_poly.pdbx_strand_id
1 'polypeptide(L)'
;MPKIIDFLFKNKKINNLIYILFFFAVYCAIIIGEGWDESFHILQGKVILNYLFSFGNIDEKILYRENYSASYWSFAYLIIKMFPTDFQLQASHLVNTFFSILTIFGLRKLAGRLFNSEVGKLAFLILFFYPVFFGHMAINSKDTILAFSHIWITYYLYEYLLNLNKEEKSKYVWRIGILASIGTGIQMVFLGSLIPVIIFFLFFFIYSKKKNLKKSF
;
A
#
# COMPACT_ATOMS: atom_id res chain seq x y z
N MET A 1 -5.65 16.01 -29.76
CA MET A 1 -5.43 15.34 -28.49
C MET A 1 -5.70 16.20 -27.23
N PRO A 2 -5.37 17.51 -27.13
CA PRO A 2 -5.59 18.26 -25.87
C PRO A 2 -7.07 18.37 -25.44
N LYS A 3 -8.03 18.46 -26.35
CA LYS A 3 -9.47 18.61 -26.03
C LYS A 3 -10.12 17.40 -25.36
N ILE A 4 -9.67 16.17 -25.65
CA ILE A 4 -10.19 14.95 -25.01
C ILE A 4 -9.66 14.84 -23.57
N ILE A 5 -8.40 15.20 -23.37
CA ILE A 5 -7.78 15.22 -22.05
C ILE A 5 -8.46 16.27 -21.16
N ASP A 6 -8.70 17.48 -21.66
CA ASP A 6 -9.45 18.54 -20.96
C ASP A 6 -10.88 18.12 -20.60
N PHE A 7 -11.57 17.42 -21.50
CA PHE A 7 -12.93 16.91 -21.28
C PHE A 7 -12.97 15.85 -20.18
N LEU A 8 -12.00 14.94 -20.16
CA LEU A 8 -11.93 13.87 -19.15
C LEU A 8 -11.50 14.39 -17.78
N PHE A 9 -10.69 15.45 -17.68
CA PHE A 9 -10.01 15.79 -16.45
C PHE A 9 -10.47 17.08 -15.75
N LYS A 10 -11.17 17.98 -16.43
CA LYS A 10 -11.72 19.21 -15.84
C LYS A 10 -13.08 19.03 -15.13
N ASN A 11 -13.72 17.86 -15.25
CA ASN A 11 -15.10 17.66 -14.84
C ASN A 11 -15.22 16.99 -13.44
N LYS A 12 -16.17 17.50 -12.61
CA LYS A 12 -16.69 16.82 -11.39
C LYS A 12 -17.05 15.34 -11.62
N LYS A 13 -17.35 14.98 -12.87
CA LYS A 13 -17.71 13.61 -13.31
C LYS A 13 -16.62 12.57 -13.00
N ILE A 14 -15.32 12.91 -13.02
CA ILE A 14 -14.26 11.94 -12.70
C ILE A 14 -14.19 11.65 -11.20
N ASN A 15 -14.46 12.62 -10.35
CA ASN A 15 -14.54 12.33 -8.92
C ASN A 15 -15.69 11.36 -8.64
N ASN A 16 -16.84 11.55 -9.31
CA ASN A 16 -17.97 10.61 -9.21
C ASN A 16 -17.61 9.22 -9.74
N LEU A 17 -16.86 9.13 -10.85
CA LEU A 17 -16.36 7.86 -11.37
C LEU A 17 -15.47 7.14 -10.34
N ILE A 18 -14.59 7.83 -9.65
CA ILE A 18 -13.74 7.23 -8.62
C ILE A 18 -14.57 6.61 -7.49
N TYR A 19 -15.66 7.26 -7.07
CA TYR A 19 -16.56 6.67 -6.07
C TYR A 19 -17.28 5.42 -6.61
N ILE A 20 -17.76 5.46 -7.86
CA ILE A 20 -18.38 4.29 -8.50
C ILE A 20 -17.38 3.12 -8.56
N LEU A 21 -16.13 3.37 -8.97
CA LEU A 21 -15.07 2.36 -9.02
C LEU A 21 -14.73 1.81 -7.63
N PHE A 22 -14.76 2.65 -6.61
CA PHE A 22 -14.58 2.20 -5.23
C PHE A 22 -15.67 1.22 -4.81
N PHE A 23 -16.96 1.57 -4.99
CA PHE A 23 -18.06 0.67 -4.66
C PHE A 23 -18.04 -0.61 -5.49
N PHE A 24 -17.64 -0.52 -6.75
CA PHE A 24 -17.46 -1.70 -7.60
C PHE A 24 -16.36 -2.64 -7.06
N ALA A 25 -15.21 -2.10 -6.65
CA ALA A 25 -14.15 -2.91 -6.04
C ALA A 25 -14.61 -3.59 -4.74
N VAL A 26 -15.33 -2.86 -3.88
CA VAL A 26 -15.91 -3.42 -2.63
C VAL A 26 -16.91 -4.53 -2.95
N TYR A 27 -17.79 -4.32 -3.92
CA TYR A 27 -18.74 -5.35 -4.37
C TYR A 27 -17.99 -6.61 -4.86
N CYS A 28 -16.99 -6.45 -5.74
CA CYS A 28 -16.18 -7.57 -6.21
C CYS A 28 -15.48 -8.30 -5.06
N ALA A 29 -14.97 -7.57 -4.05
CA ALA A 29 -14.32 -8.15 -2.90
C ALA A 29 -15.26 -9.01 -2.02
N ILE A 30 -16.54 -8.68 -1.98
CA ILE A 30 -17.54 -9.45 -1.21
C ILE A 30 -17.94 -10.74 -1.93
N ILE A 31 -18.00 -10.73 -3.28
CA ILE A 31 -18.50 -11.87 -4.05
C ILE A 31 -17.42 -12.81 -4.54
N ILE A 32 -16.13 -12.40 -4.52
CA ILE A 32 -15.02 -13.25 -4.95
C ILE A 32 -14.87 -14.44 -4.00
N GLY A 33 -14.56 -15.60 -4.57
CA GLY A 33 -14.27 -16.79 -3.78
C GLY A 33 -12.90 -16.72 -3.11
N GLU A 34 -12.64 -17.72 -2.28
CA GLU A 34 -11.37 -17.88 -1.57
C GLU A 34 -10.18 -17.98 -2.53
N GLY A 35 -9.13 -17.21 -2.27
CA GLY A 35 -7.85 -17.34 -2.96
C GLY A 35 -7.01 -18.50 -2.42
N TRP A 36 -6.02 -18.93 -3.20
CA TRP A 36 -5.20 -20.12 -2.93
C TRP A 36 -4.58 -20.16 -1.53
N ASP A 37 -4.08 -19.03 -1.01
CA ASP A 37 -3.33 -18.95 0.24
C ASP A 37 -4.10 -18.27 1.39
N GLU A 38 -5.36 -17.89 1.20
CA GLU A 38 -6.06 -17.01 2.14
C GLU A 38 -6.38 -17.67 3.47
N SER A 39 -6.95 -18.89 3.47
CA SER A 39 -7.22 -19.62 4.70
C SER A 39 -5.94 -19.86 5.49
N PHE A 40 -4.84 -20.12 4.79
CA PHE A 40 -3.54 -20.28 5.42
C PHE A 40 -3.11 -18.97 6.12
N HIS A 41 -3.21 -17.84 5.47
CA HIS A 41 -2.84 -16.54 6.05
C HIS A 41 -3.74 -16.11 7.21
N ILE A 42 -5.05 -16.39 7.13
CA ILE A 42 -5.99 -16.16 8.24
C ILE A 42 -5.60 -17.03 9.44
N LEU A 43 -5.32 -18.32 9.21
CA LEU A 43 -4.86 -19.23 10.25
C LEU A 43 -3.54 -18.77 10.87
N GLN A 44 -2.58 -18.34 10.07
CA GLN A 44 -1.29 -17.83 10.53
C GLN A 44 -1.48 -16.60 11.40
N GLY A 45 -2.33 -15.65 10.98
CA GLY A 45 -2.69 -14.48 11.79
C GLY A 45 -3.29 -14.87 13.15
N LYS A 46 -4.19 -15.84 13.17
CA LYS A 46 -4.79 -16.39 14.39
C LYS A 46 -3.75 -17.01 15.33
N VAL A 47 -2.86 -17.83 14.79
CA VAL A 47 -1.82 -18.55 15.57
C VAL A 47 -0.86 -17.54 16.21
N ILE A 48 -0.33 -16.60 15.43
CA ILE A 48 0.59 -15.58 15.96
C ILE A 48 -0.09 -14.68 17.00
N LEU A 49 -1.35 -14.31 16.77
CA LEU A 49 -2.09 -13.52 17.75
C LEU A 49 -2.26 -14.26 19.06
N ASN A 50 -2.60 -15.55 19.01
CA ASN A 50 -2.70 -16.41 20.20
C ASN A 50 -1.34 -16.54 20.90
N TYR A 51 -0.24 -16.72 20.14
CA TYR A 51 1.11 -16.74 20.67
C TYR A 51 1.45 -15.47 21.45
N LEU A 52 1.12 -14.29 20.89
CA LEU A 52 1.36 -13.02 21.55
C LEU A 52 0.55 -12.87 22.86
N PHE A 53 -0.71 -13.26 22.84
CA PHE A 53 -1.59 -13.14 24.02
C PHE A 53 -1.40 -14.25 25.07
N SER A 54 -0.79 -15.38 24.71
CA SER A 54 -0.43 -16.46 25.64
C SER A 54 1.00 -16.33 26.21
N PHE A 55 1.67 -15.20 25.92
CA PHE A 55 3.08 -14.98 26.30
C PHE A 55 4.02 -16.09 25.84
N GLY A 56 3.80 -16.60 24.64
CA GLY A 56 4.65 -17.61 24.03
C GLY A 56 4.24 -19.07 24.31
N ASN A 57 3.11 -19.31 24.94
CA ASN A 57 2.65 -20.66 25.29
C ASN A 57 1.81 -21.27 24.15
N ILE A 58 2.47 -21.69 23.06
CA ILE A 58 1.86 -22.39 21.93
C ILE A 58 2.73 -23.58 21.51
N ASP A 59 2.09 -24.62 20.98
CA ASP A 59 2.76 -25.77 20.38
C ASP A 59 3.65 -25.34 19.20
N GLU A 60 4.96 -25.50 19.33
CA GLU A 60 5.98 -25.07 18.35
C GLU A 60 5.72 -25.65 16.94
N LYS A 61 5.07 -26.80 16.84
CA LYS A 61 4.74 -27.44 15.55
C LYS A 61 3.81 -26.60 14.67
N ILE A 62 3.06 -25.68 15.26
CA ILE A 62 2.12 -24.80 14.56
C ILE A 62 2.84 -23.57 14.00
N LEU A 63 3.90 -23.09 14.69
CA LEU A 63 4.68 -21.92 14.29
C LEU A 63 5.67 -22.21 13.15
N TYR A 64 6.07 -23.47 12.96
CA TYR A 64 7.24 -23.84 12.14
C TYR A 64 6.96 -23.93 10.64
N ARG A 65 5.76 -23.63 10.16
CA ARG A 65 5.41 -23.99 8.78
C ARG A 65 5.80 -23.01 7.70
N GLU A 66 6.13 -21.74 7.97
CA GLU A 66 6.55 -20.84 6.88
C GLU A 66 7.44 -19.65 7.28
N ASN A 67 8.31 -19.27 6.33
CA ASN A 67 9.29 -18.19 6.40
C ASN A 67 8.69 -16.77 6.28
N TYR A 68 7.39 -16.60 6.47
CA TYR A 68 6.73 -15.30 6.38
C TYR A 68 6.52 -14.69 7.77
N SER A 69 6.89 -13.42 7.90
CA SER A 69 6.51 -12.67 9.08
C SER A 69 5.00 -12.43 9.06
N ALA A 70 4.33 -12.74 10.16
CA ALA A 70 2.87 -12.73 10.24
C ALA A 70 2.28 -11.44 10.83
N SER A 71 3.05 -10.36 10.93
CA SER A 71 2.60 -9.13 11.60
C SER A 71 1.38 -8.50 10.95
N TYR A 72 1.31 -8.47 9.61
CA TYR A 72 0.14 -7.98 8.90
C TYR A 72 -1.08 -8.87 9.14
N TRP A 73 -0.93 -10.19 8.98
CA TRP A 73 -2.05 -11.12 9.13
C TRP A 73 -2.56 -11.18 10.58
N SER A 74 -1.70 -10.99 11.57
CA SER A 74 -2.12 -10.85 12.97
C SER A 74 -2.97 -9.60 13.16
N PHE A 75 -2.57 -8.47 12.59
CA PHE A 75 -3.36 -7.24 12.59
C PHE A 75 -4.70 -7.42 11.84
N ALA A 76 -4.67 -8.00 10.64
CA ALA A 76 -5.87 -8.28 9.86
C ALA A 76 -6.83 -9.20 10.64
N TYR A 77 -6.29 -10.25 11.29
CA TYR A 77 -7.09 -11.17 12.08
C TYR A 77 -7.74 -10.53 13.31
N LEU A 78 -7.13 -9.49 13.90
CA LEU A 78 -7.80 -8.70 14.96
C LEU A 78 -9.12 -8.09 14.48
N ILE A 79 -9.18 -7.67 13.22
CA ILE A 79 -10.39 -7.12 12.61
C ILE A 79 -11.34 -8.26 12.20
N ILE A 80 -10.81 -9.27 11.50
CA ILE A 80 -11.56 -10.41 10.95
C ILE A 80 -12.33 -11.16 12.06
N LYS A 81 -11.70 -11.40 13.21
CA LYS A 81 -12.31 -12.10 14.35
C LYS A 81 -13.53 -11.40 14.97
N MET A 82 -13.76 -10.12 14.65
CA MET A 82 -14.94 -9.38 15.10
C MET A 82 -16.20 -9.75 14.30
N PHE A 83 -16.04 -10.48 13.19
CA PHE A 83 -17.12 -10.94 12.33
C PHE A 83 -17.45 -12.42 12.63
N PRO A 84 -18.73 -12.84 12.42
CA PRO A 84 -19.08 -14.25 12.47
C PRO A 84 -18.23 -15.09 11.54
N THR A 85 -18.00 -16.35 11.85
CA THR A 85 -17.14 -17.28 11.09
C THR A 85 -17.46 -17.31 9.61
N ASP A 86 -18.76 -17.29 9.25
CA ASP A 86 -19.24 -17.35 7.87
C ASP A 86 -18.90 -16.09 7.04
N PHE A 87 -18.54 -14.98 7.71
CA PHE A 87 -18.19 -13.71 7.07
C PHE A 87 -16.71 -13.33 7.22
N GLN A 88 -15.90 -14.19 7.84
CA GLN A 88 -14.48 -13.87 8.08
C GLN A 88 -13.67 -13.77 6.78
N LEU A 89 -13.99 -14.57 5.77
CA LEU A 89 -13.37 -14.49 4.47
C LEU A 89 -13.65 -13.14 3.80
N GLN A 90 -14.92 -12.73 3.75
CA GLN A 90 -15.32 -11.44 3.20
C GLN A 90 -14.69 -10.26 3.96
N ALA A 91 -14.58 -10.39 5.28
CA ALA A 91 -13.89 -9.38 6.10
C ALA A 91 -12.41 -9.28 5.75
N SER A 92 -11.73 -10.42 5.50
CA SER A 92 -10.34 -10.45 5.00
C SER A 92 -10.21 -9.73 3.66
N HIS A 93 -11.09 -10.06 2.71
CA HIS A 93 -11.15 -9.40 1.40
C HIS A 93 -11.32 -7.89 1.50
N LEU A 94 -12.21 -7.43 2.38
CA LEU A 94 -12.47 -6.00 2.58
C LEU A 94 -11.25 -5.28 3.17
N VAL A 95 -10.54 -5.90 4.13
CA VAL A 95 -9.30 -5.34 4.69
C VAL A 95 -8.22 -5.23 3.61
N ASN A 96 -8.02 -6.29 2.81
CA ASN A 96 -7.03 -6.28 1.72
C ASN A 96 -7.40 -5.25 0.64
N THR A 97 -8.68 -5.19 0.24
CA THR A 97 -9.19 -4.21 -0.74
C THR A 97 -9.00 -2.77 -0.25
N PHE A 98 -9.20 -2.51 1.03
CA PHE A 98 -8.96 -1.19 1.61
C PHE A 98 -7.50 -0.74 1.41
N PHE A 99 -6.52 -1.57 1.74
CA PHE A 99 -5.10 -1.25 1.52
C PHE A 99 -4.76 -1.14 0.03
N SER A 100 -5.35 -1.98 -0.82
CA SER A 100 -5.18 -1.92 -2.28
C SER A 100 -5.70 -0.60 -2.85
N ILE A 101 -6.85 -0.12 -2.38
CA ILE A 101 -7.39 1.19 -2.76
C ILE A 101 -6.46 2.31 -2.28
N LEU A 102 -5.94 2.22 -1.05
CA LEU A 102 -4.95 3.18 -0.57
C LEU A 102 -3.67 3.18 -1.42
N THR A 103 -3.27 2.04 -1.98
CA THR A 103 -2.15 1.94 -2.93
C THR A 103 -2.43 2.76 -4.19
N ILE A 104 -3.61 2.61 -4.77
CA ILE A 104 -4.01 3.36 -5.98
C ILE A 104 -4.05 4.86 -5.69
N PHE A 105 -4.58 5.27 -4.54
CA PHE A 105 -4.56 6.67 -4.11
C PHE A 105 -3.13 7.18 -3.85
N GLY A 106 -2.25 6.34 -3.31
CA GLY A 106 -0.83 6.66 -3.14
C GLY A 106 -0.15 6.94 -4.46
N LEU A 107 -0.38 6.08 -5.47
CA LEU A 107 0.14 6.28 -6.83
C LEU A 107 -0.40 7.56 -7.47
N ARG A 108 -1.72 7.80 -7.37
CA ARG A 108 -2.35 9.05 -7.82
C ARG A 108 -1.65 10.27 -7.22
N LYS A 109 -1.40 10.22 -5.91
CA LYS A 109 -0.79 11.32 -5.17
C LYS A 109 0.66 11.55 -5.59
N LEU A 110 1.44 10.48 -5.70
CA LEU A 110 2.83 10.51 -6.14
C LEU A 110 2.93 11.06 -7.58
N ALA A 111 2.19 10.50 -8.53
CA ALA A 111 2.20 10.91 -9.92
C ALA A 111 1.69 12.36 -10.07
N GLY A 112 0.66 12.74 -9.32
CA GLY A 112 0.15 14.11 -9.30
C GLY A 112 1.17 15.13 -8.76
N ARG A 113 2.02 14.70 -7.84
CA ARG A 113 3.05 15.53 -7.23
C ARG A 113 4.31 15.63 -8.10
N LEU A 114 4.67 14.54 -8.77
CA LEU A 114 5.83 14.49 -9.68
C LEU A 114 5.56 15.25 -10.99
N PHE A 115 4.34 15.20 -11.50
CA PHE A 115 3.96 15.76 -12.79
C PHE A 115 2.86 16.82 -12.63
N ASN A 116 1.60 16.38 -12.64
CA ASN A 116 0.42 17.23 -12.43
C ASN A 116 -0.81 16.40 -12.02
N SER A 117 -1.90 17.08 -11.63
CA SER A 117 -3.14 16.45 -11.17
C SER A 117 -3.77 15.50 -12.21
N GLU A 118 -3.59 15.79 -13.50
CA GLU A 118 -4.18 14.99 -14.60
C GLU A 118 -3.44 13.67 -14.77
N VAL A 119 -2.10 13.71 -14.74
CA VAL A 119 -1.26 12.51 -14.73
C VAL A 119 -1.57 11.66 -13.49
N GLY A 120 -1.80 12.28 -12.33
CA GLY A 120 -2.22 11.55 -11.13
C GLY A 120 -3.55 10.82 -11.31
N LYS A 121 -4.55 11.44 -11.93
CA LYS A 121 -5.84 10.80 -12.23
C LYS A 121 -5.69 9.67 -13.25
N LEU A 122 -4.87 9.86 -14.26
CA LEU A 122 -4.58 8.83 -15.27
C LEU A 122 -3.87 7.62 -14.62
N ALA A 123 -2.88 7.86 -13.77
CA ALA A 123 -2.18 6.81 -13.03
C ALA A 123 -3.12 6.00 -12.14
N PHE A 124 -4.09 6.67 -11.48
CA PHE A 124 -5.16 6.01 -10.74
C PHE A 124 -5.96 5.05 -11.63
N LEU A 125 -6.43 5.52 -12.79
CA LEU A 125 -7.25 4.71 -13.70
C LEU A 125 -6.44 3.54 -14.27
N ILE A 126 -5.20 3.77 -14.70
CA ILE A 126 -4.32 2.72 -15.24
C ILE A 126 -4.14 1.61 -14.21
N LEU A 127 -3.80 1.94 -12.95
CA LEU A 127 -3.57 0.91 -11.94
C LEU A 127 -4.88 0.22 -11.54
N PHE A 128 -6.00 0.97 -11.43
CA PHE A 128 -7.30 0.38 -11.11
C PHE A 128 -7.74 -0.63 -12.16
N PHE A 129 -7.57 -0.31 -13.46
CA PHE A 129 -7.96 -1.20 -14.55
C PHE A 129 -6.86 -2.18 -14.98
N TYR A 130 -5.72 -2.19 -14.30
CA TYR A 130 -4.68 -3.19 -14.55
C TYR A 130 -5.16 -4.55 -14.04
N PRO A 131 -5.40 -5.55 -14.92
CA PRO A 131 -6.13 -6.76 -14.55
C PRO A 131 -5.49 -7.54 -13.41
N VAL A 132 -4.15 -7.63 -13.40
CA VAL A 132 -3.42 -8.36 -12.36
C VAL A 132 -3.58 -7.68 -11.02
N PHE A 133 -3.43 -6.35 -10.94
CA PHE A 133 -3.59 -5.63 -9.68
C PHE A 133 -5.03 -5.70 -9.19
N PHE A 134 -6.01 -5.45 -10.07
CA PHE A 134 -7.43 -5.50 -9.72
C PHE A 134 -7.84 -6.88 -9.21
N GLY A 135 -7.42 -7.94 -9.91
CA GLY A 135 -7.71 -9.32 -9.49
C GLY A 135 -7.09 -9.69 -8.14
N HIS A 136 -5.97 -9.08 -7.78
CA HIS A 136 -5.28 -9.34 -6.51
C HIS A 136 -5.74 -8.45 -5.36
N MET A 137 -6.53 -7.40 -5.60
CA MET A 137 -6.88 -6.41 -4.57
C MET A 137 -7.51 -7.02 -3.31
N ALA A 138 -8.35 -8.04 -3.47
CA ALA A 138 -9.02 -8.69 -2.36
C ALA A 138 -8.25 -9.89 -1.80
N ILE A 139 -7.70 -10.73 -2.70
CA ILE A 139 -7.23 -12.08 -2.35
C ILE A 139 -5.72 -12.20 -2.13
N ASN A 140 -4.90 -11.28 -2.65
CA ASN A 140 -3.44 -11.34 -2.49
C ASN A 140 -2.95 -10.27 -1.50
N SER A 141 -3.12 -10.53 -0.22
CA SER A 141 -2.69 -9.62 0.84
C SER A 141 -1.18 -9.37 0.86
N LYS A 142 -0.38 -10.36 0.45
CA LYS A 142 1.08 -10.22 0.46
C LYS A 142 1.55 -9.11 -0.48
N ASP A 143 1.26 -9.24 -1.77
CA ASP A 143 1.80 -8.33 -2.78
C ASP A 143 1.13 -6.95 -2.73
N THR A 144 -0.16 -6.89 -2.43
CA THR A 144 -0.88 -5.61 -2.34
C THR A 144 -0.45 -4.77 -1.14
N ILE A 145 -0.14 -5.37 0.01
CA ILE A 145 0.36 -4.65 1.18
C ILE A 145 1.82 -4.20 0.98
N LEU A 146 2.64 -5.01 0.31
CA LEU A 146 3.99 -4.59 -0.09
C LEU A 146 3.93 -3.39 -1.04
N ALA A 147 3.03 -3.44 -2.04
CA ALA A 147 2.80 -2.32 -2.97
C ALA A 147 2.30 -1.07 -2.24
N PHE A 148 1.38 -1.21 -1.27
CA PHE A 148 0.93 -0.12 -0.40
C PHE A 148 2.11 0.53 0.34
N SER A 149 2.91 -0.25 1.02
CA SER A 149 4.05 0.25 1.78
C SER A 149 5.06 0.95 0.86
N HIS A 150 5.38 0.34 -0.28
CA HIS A 150 6.36 0.85 -1.23
C HIS A 150 5.97 2.20 -1.84
N ILE A 151 4.72 2.34 -2.30
CA ILE A 151 4.24 3.56 -2.94
C ILE A 151 4.17 4.74 -1.96
N TRP A 152 3.70 4.48 -0.72
CA TRP A 152 3.62 5.53 0.28
C TRP A 152 4.97 5.92 0.85
N ILE A 153 5.92 4.98 1.00
CA ILE A 153 7.32 5.30 1.35
C ILE A 153 7.93 6.19 0.28
N THR A 154 7.77 5.83 -1.00
CA THR A 154 8.28 6.61 -2.13
C THR A 154 7.69 8.03 -2.13
N TYR A 155 6.38 8.17 -1.90
CA TYR A 155 5.72 9.46 -1.79
C TYR A 155 6.27 10.29 -0.61
N TYR A 156 6.41 9.69 0.57
CA TYR A 156 6.90 10.44 1.75
C TYR A 156 8.39 10.73 1.69
N LEU A 157 9.22 9.90 1.07
CA LEU A 157 10.61 10.24 0.76
C LEU A 157 10.70 11.45 -0.15
N TYR A 158 9.88 11.51 -1.19
CA TYR A 158 9.83 12.67 -2.07
C TYR A 158 9.41 13.95 -1.32
N GLU A 159 8.32 13.89 -0.53
CA GLU A 159 7.88 15.02 0.27
C GLU A 159 8.92 15.44 1.32
N TYR A 160 9.60 14.50 1.95
CA TYR A 160 10.69 14.76 2.89
C TYR A 160 11.80 15.58 2.23
N LEU A 161 12.25 15.19 1.05
CA LEU A 161 13.32 15.88 0.33
C LEU A 161 12.92 17.28 -0.14
N LEU A 162 11.65 17.50 -0.49
CA LEU A 162 11.15 18.84 -0.85
C LEU A 162 11.01 19.77 0.35
N ASN A 163 10.88 19.24 1.56
CA ASN A 163 10.58 19.98 2.78
C ASN A 163 11.71 19.94 3.83
N LEU A 164 12.97 19.75 3.41
CA LEU A 164 14.11 19.59 4.32
C LEU A 164 14.31 20.72 5.33
N ASN A 165 13.90 21.95 4.99
CA ASN A 165 14.07 23.13 5.82
C ASN A 165 12.85 23.44 6.69
N LYS A 166 11.80 22.59 6.70
CA LYS A 166 10.59 22.81 7.48
C LYS A 166 10.63 22.00 8.78
N GLU A 167 10.10 22.56 9.85
CA GLU A 167 9.98 21.89 11.16
C GLU A 167 9.19 20.56 11.08
N GLU A 168 8.23 20.51 10.17
CA GLU A 168 7.36 19.35 9.98
C GLU A 168 8.02 18.10 9.34
N LYS A 169 9.32 18.13 9.01
CA LYS A 169 10.01 16.99 8.37
C LYS A 169 9.93 15.70 9.19
N SER A 170 9.88 15.80 10.52
CA SER A 170 9.81 14.64 11.43
C SER A 170 8.57 13.78 11.16
N LYS A 171 7.45 14.37 10.77
CA LYS A 171 6.23 13.62 10.42
C LYS A 171 6.42 12.65 9.24
N TYR A 172 7.26 13.01 8.27
CA TYR A 172 7.55 12.13 7.12
C TYR A 172 8.41 10.95 7.54
N VAL A 173 9.39 11.18 8.42
CA VAL A 173 10.27 10.10 8.97
C VAL A 173 9.43 9.05 9.69
N TRP A 174 8.52 9.48 10.59
CA TRP A 174 7.62 8.57 11.30
C TRP A 174 6.74 7.75 10.35
N ARG A 175 6.16 8.40 9.34
CA ARG A 175 5.31 7.70 8.35
C ARG A 175 6.11 6.68 7.54
N ILE A 176 7.33 7.02 7.12
CA ILE A 176 8.23 6.09 6.43
C ILE A 176 8.57 4.91 7.34
N GLY A 177 8.91 5.15 8.61
CA GLY A 177 9.22 4.10 9.58
C GLY A 177 8.06 3.13 9.79
N ILE A 178 6.83 3.64 9.98
CA ILE A 178 5.62 2.80 10.13
C ILE A 178 5.38 1.96 8.86
N LEU A 179 5.45 2.58 7.69
CA LEU A 179 5.24 1.87 6.42
C LEU A 179 6.33 0.84 6.12
N ALA A 180 7.58 1.15 6.45
CA ALA A 180 8.68 0.21 6.33
C ALA A 180 8.49 -0.99 7.27
N SER A 181 8.00 -0.77 8.49
CA SER A 181 7.66 -1.84 9.43
C SER A 181 6.53 -2.74 8.91
N ILE A 182 5.49 -2.15 8.29
CA ILE A 182 4.41 -2.92 7.67
C ILE A 182 4.95 -3.80 6.54
N GLY A 183 5.71 -3.23 5.59
CA GLY A 183 6.27 -3.97 4.47
C GLY A 183 7.26 -5.07 4.90
N THR A 184 8.18 -4.75 5.84
CA THR A 184 9.14 -5.71 6.40
C THR A 184 8.43 -6.81 7.19
N GLY A 185 7.33 -6.46 7.86
CA GLY A 185 6.47 -7.38 8.59
C GLY A 185 5.66 -8.34 7.70
N ILE A 186 5.71 -8.21 6.39
CA ILE A 186 5.24 -9.22 5.41
C ILE A 186 6.43 -10.06 4.95
N GLN A 187 7.48 -9.39 4.46
CA GLN A 187 8.70 -10.04 3.95
C GLN A 187 9.92 -9.17 4.22
N MET A 188 10.98 -9.76 4.80
CA MET A 188 12.25 -9.02 5.02
C MET A 188 12.90 -8.54 3.72
N VAL A 189 12.70 -9.25 2.62
CA VAL A 189 13.19 -8.87 1.27
C VAL A 189 12.63 -7.51 0.81
N PHE A 190 11.52 -7.05 1.40
CA PHE A 190 10.96 -5.72 1.13
C PHE A 190 12.00 -4.58 1.30
N LEU A 191 12.87 -4.66 2.30
CA LEU A 191 13.92 -3.65 2.49
C LEU A 191 14.86 -3.56 1.28
N GLY A 192 15.16 -4.71 0.65
CA GLY A 192 15.94 -4.76 -0.60
C GLY A 192 15.24 -4.01 -1.76
N SER A 193 13.92 -4.09 -1.85
CA SER A 193 13.15 -3.40 -2.89
C SER A 193 13.17 -1.88 -2.76
N LEU A 194 13.47 -1.35 -1.58
CA LEU A 194 13.59 0.10 -1.35
C LEU A 194 14.96 0.66 -1.79
N ILE A 195 15.97 -0.18 -1.97
CA ILE A 195 17.35 0.26 -2.34
C ILE A 195 17.34 1.11 -3.61
N PRO A 196 16.73 0.71 -4.74
CA PRO A 196 16.70 1.54 -5.95
C PRO A 196 16.02 2.90 -5.71
N VAL A 197 14.97 2.93 -4.92
CA VAL A 197 14.24 4.17 -4.58
C VAL A 197 15.14 5.11 -3.77
N ILE A 198 15.82 4.59 -2.75
CA ILE A 198 16.74 5.36 -1.91
C ILE A 198 17.90 5.91 -2.75
N ILE A 199 18.51 5.07 -3.60
CA ILE A 199 19.59 5.48 -4.49
C ILE A 199 19.12 6.61 -5.43
N PHE A 200 17.96 6.45 -6.07
CA PHE A 200 17.38 7.47 -6.94
C PHE A 200 17.23 8.82 -6.21
N PHE A 201 16.65 8.79 -5.01
CA PHE A 201 16.44 10.01 -4.24
C PHE A 201 17.74 10.63 -3.72
N LEU A 202 18.77 9.84 -3.39
CA LEU A 202 20.09 10.35 -3.03
C LEU A 202 20.74 11.08 -4.22
N PHE A 203 20.71 10.48 -5.42
CA PHE A 203 21.22 11.14 -6.63
C PHE A 203 20.43 12.42 -6.96
N PHE A 204 19.10 12.38 -6.88
CA PHE A 204 18.26 13.54 -7.10
C PHE A 204 18.60 14.68 -6.12
N PHE A 205 18.81 14.36 -4.85
CA PHE A 205 19.17 15.34 -3.83
C PHE A 205 20.55 15.97 -4.10
N ILE A 206 21.58 15.17 -4.41
CA ILE A 206 22.92 15.65 -4.72
C ILE A 206 22.89 16.56 -5.96
N TYR A 207 22.16 16.15 -7.00
CA TYR A 207 22.05 16.93 -8.24
C TYR A 207 21.32 18.28 -8.01
N SER A 208 20.22 18.25 -7.27
CA SER A 208 19.45 19.45 -6.93
C SER A 208 20.27 20.45 -6.11
N LYS A 209 21.06 19.98 -5.15
CA LYS A 209 21.95 20.84 -4.35
C LYS A 209 23.03 21.49 -5.19
N LYS A 210 23.64 20.75 -6.13
CA LYS A 210 24.65 21.30 -7.08
C LYS A 210 24.07 22.37 -8.00
N LYS A 211 22.82 22.20 -8.46
CA LYS A 211 22.16 23.19 -9.34
C LYS A 211 21.83 24.49 -8.61
N ASN A 212 21.45 24.42 -7.34
CA ASN A 212 21.20 25.60 -6.51
C ASN A 212 22.49 26.37 -6.19
N LEU A 213 23.60 25.67 -5.95
CA LEU A 213 24.91 26.30 -5.78
C LEU A 213 25.39 27.03 -7.05
N LYS A 214 25.11 26.50 -8.27
CA LYS A 214 25.45 27.18 -9.54
C LYS A 214 24.58 28.39 -9.87
N LYS A 215 23.43 28.56 -9.21
CA LYS A 215 22.56 29.74 -9.38
C LYS A 215 22.87 30.88 -8.40
N SER A 216 23.71 30.62 -7.38
CA SER A 216 24.13 31.60 -6.37
C SER A 216 25.50 32.21 -6.65
N PHE A 217 26.12 31.89 -7.77
CA PHE A 217 27.29 32.53 -8.40
C PHE A 217 26.88 33.08 -9.77
#